data_11a4267487c5f81793ee3c201977d0bc
#
_entry.id   11a4267487c5f81793ee3c201977d0bc
#
_cell.length_a   1.000
_cell.length_b   1.000
_cell.length_c   1.000
_cell.angle_alpha   90.00
_cell.angle_beta   90.00
_cell.angle_gamma   90.00
#
_symmetry.space_group_name_H-M   'P 1'
#
loop_
_entity.id
_entity.type
_entity.pdbx_description
1 polymer ?
#
loop_
_entity_poly.entity_id
_entity_poly.type
_entity_poly.pdbx_seq_one_letter_code
_entity_poly.pdbx_strand_id
1 'polypeptide(L)'
;MTDEPEQLAAELRTEADLLMERSGLASTLHGYGHVHVTGGYALDLMAWRDLDIQLVLFEMWDPLDAFFALGHQIAKQRGVVHMTFANHLRNPVPKLPAGLFWGVRMVNPDTDASWKIDIWAVDEAHVHQNDGLMARIRGALDDESRRLILRMKHALLTSEGRTPSLSGV
;
A
#
# COMPACT_ATOMS: atom_id res chain seq x y z
N MET A 1 9.63 28.17 0.34
CA MET A 1 9.74 27.37 1.57
C MET A 1 8.75 26.24 1.44
N THR A 2 9.22 25.02 1.32
CA THR A 2 8.35 23.80 1.26
C THR A 2 7.68 23.66 2.62
N ASP A 3 6.39 23.39 2.63
CA ASP A 3 5.63 23.15 3.85
C ASP A 3 6.08 21.80 4.48
N GLU A 4 6.17 21.71 5.80
CA GLU A 4 6.62 20.50 6.51
C GLU A 4 5.88 19.22 6.09
N PRO A 5 4.54 19.21 5.90
CA PRO A 5 3.81 18.06 5.39
C PRO A 5 4.14 17.67 3.94
N GLU A 6 4.47 18.62 3.08
CA GLU A 6 4.89 18.35 1.69
C GLU A 6 6.29 17.70 1.65
N GLN A 7 7.21 18.20 2.49
CA GLN A 7 8.54 17.62 2.61
C GLN A 7 8.44 16.17 3.15
N LEU A 8 7.64 15.95 4.19
CA LEU A 8 7.39 14.62 4.73
C LEU A 8 6.82 13.66 3.68
N ALA A 9 5.87 14.11 2.85
CA ALA A 9 5.29 13.30 1.79
C ALA A 9 6.35 12.86 0.76
N ALA A 10 7.26 13.76 0.37
CA ALA A 10 8.35 13.46 -0.56
C ALA A 10 9.39 12.50 0.04
N GLU A 11 9.71 12.66 1.33
CA GLU A 11 10.61 11.77 2.06
C GLU A 11 10.01 10.38 2.19
N LEU A 12 8.73 10.25 2.56
CA LEU A 12 8.01 8.98 2.66
C LEU A 12 7.94 8.26 1.30
N ARG A 13 7.74 9.01 0.21
CA ARG A 13 7.76 8.45 -1.15
C ARG A 13 9.11 7.84 -1.48
N THR A 14 10.17 8.57 -1.22
CA THR A 14 11.55 8.09 -1.44
C THR A 14 11.87 6.87 -0.57
N GLU A 15 11.45 6.89 0.69
CA GLU A 15 11.62 5.76 1.62
C GLU A 15 10.85 4.52 1.15
N ALA A 16 9.63 4.70 0.61
CA ALA A 16 8.82 3.61 0.04
C ALA A 16 9.51 2.95 -1.14
N ASP A 17 10.05 3.75 -2.08
CA ASP A 17 10.77 3.25 -3.24
C ASP A 17 11.98 2.41 -2.84
N LEU A 18 12.78 2.92 -1.90
CA LEU A 18 13.96 2.22 -1.37
C LEU A 18 13.56 0.94 -0.61
N LEU A 19 12.47 0.98 0.17
CA LEU A 19 11.98 -0.19 0.87
C LEU A 19 11.60 -1.30 -0.11
N MET A 20 10.79 -0.99 -1.10
CA MET A 20 10.33 -1.96 -2.10
C MET A 20 11.48 -2.60 -2.87
N GLU A 21 12.48 -1.80 -3.24
CA GLU A 21 13.65 -2.27 -3.96
C GLU A 21 14.57 -3.12 -3.07
N ARG A 22 15.00 -2.58 -1.92
CA ARG A 22 16.04 -3.20 -1.06
C ARG A 22 15.56 -4.42 -0.29
N SER A 23 14.27 -4.46 0.07
CA SER A 23 13.70 -5.65 0.71
C SER A 23 13.49 -6.81 -0.26
N GLY A 24 13.50 -6.56 -1.56
CA GLY A 24 13.11 -7.52 -2.58
C GLY A 24 11.60 -7.69 -2.75
N LEU A 25 10.79 -6.84 -2.10
CA LEU A 25 9.33 -6.92 -2.17
C LEU A 25 8.84 -6.72 -3.60
N ALA A 26 9.34 -5.69 -4.31
CA ALA A 26 8.95 -5.43 -5.69
C ALA A 26 9.23 -6.63 -6.60
N SER A 27 10.43 -7.18 -6.56
CA SER A 27 10.80 -8.35 -7.39
C SER A 27 9.97 -9.60 -7.04
N THR A 28 9.69 -9.80 -5.76
CA THR A 28 8.82 -10.91 -5.31
C THR A 28 7.42 -10.75 -5.86
N LEU A 29 6.80 -9.57 -5.74
CA LEU A 29 5.45 -9.32 -6.27
C LEU A 29 5.37 -9.50 -7.78
N HIS A 30 6.33 -8.95 -8.54
CA HIS A 30 6.40 -9.10 -10.00
C HIS A 30 6.58 -10.55 -10.46
N GLY A 31 7.10 -11.42 -9.61
CA GLY A 31 7.18 -12.87 -9.88
C GLY A 31 5.83 -13.58 -9.89
N TYR A 32 4.78 -12.97 -9.32
CA TYR A 32 3.45 -13.56 -9.18
C TYR A 32 2.36 -12.88 -10.01
N GLY A 33 2.57 -11.65 -10.46
CA GLY A 33 1.54 -10.92 -11.21
C GLY A 33 1.93 -9.51 -11.63
N HIS A 34 0.94 -8.79 -12.15
CA HIS A 34 1.07 -7.37 -12.50
C HIS A 34 0.80 -6.50 -11.26
N VAL A 35 1.78 -5.67 -10.91
CA VAL A 35 1.80 -4.87 -9.67
C VAL A 35 1.35 -3.44 -9.94
N HIS A 36 0.38 -2.97 -9.16
CA HIS A 36 -0.13 -1.59 -9.20
C HIS A 36 -0.06 -1.00 -7.78
N VAL A 37 0.82 -0.03 -7.57
CA VAL A 37 0.85 0.73 -6.32
C VAL A 37 -0.18 1.85 -6.39
N THR A 38 -1.03 1.96 -5.38
CA THR A 38 -2.18 2.87 -5.34
C THR A 38 -2.18 3.75 -4.09
N GLY A 39 -3.31 4.32 -3.72
CA GLY A 39 -3.47 5.08 -2.48
C GLY A 39 -2.65 6.36 -2.41
N GLY A 40 -2.17 6.66 -1.21
CA GLY A 40 -1.39 7.86 -0.93
C GLY A 40 -0.09 7.96 -1.73
N TYR A 41 0.55 6.82 -2.00
CA TYR A 41 1.74 6.76 -2.84
C TYR A 41 1.44 7.21 -4.27
N ALA A 42 0.41 6.68 -4.92
CA ALA A 42 0.08 7.00 -6.31
C ALA A 42 -0.37 8.46 -6.52
N LEU A 43 -0.89 9.09 -5.47
CA LEU A 43 -1.39 10.47 -5.51
C LEU A 43 -0.39 11.52 -4.98
N ASP A 44 0.80 11.12 -4.55
CA ASP A 44 1.76 11.96 -3.84
C ASP A 44 1.15 12.62 -2.57
N LEU A 45 0.33 11.84 -1.85
CA LEU A 45 -0.39 12.26 -0.65
C LEU A 45 -0.03 11.38 0.56
N MET A 46 1.20 10.89 0.61
CA MET A 46 1.68 10.11 1.75
C MET A 46 1.82 10.99 2.99
N ALA A 47 1.24 10.57 4.11
CA ALA A 47 1.38 11.24 5.40
C ALA A 47 1.91 10.30 6.49
N TRP A 48 2.01 9.01 6.19
CA TRP A 48 2.58 7.95 7.04
C TRP A 48 3.12 6.80 6.18
N ARG A 49 3.79 5.86 6.83
CA ARG A 49 4.40 4.67 6.21
C ARG A 49 3.35 3.61 5.92
N ASP A 50 2.62 3.81 4.82
CA ASP A 50 1.52 2.97 4.36
C ASP A 50 1.60 2.79 2.84
N LEU A 51 1.64 1.54 2.38
CA LEU A 51 1.64 1.19 0.96
C LEU A 51 0.43 0.34 0.64
N ASP A 52 -0.35 0.78 -0.33
CA ASP A 52 -1.48 0.04 -0.89
C ASP A 52 -1.07 -0.54 -2.25
N ILE A 53 -1.09 -1.86 -2.37
CA ILE A 53 -0.67 -2.58 -3.57
C ILE A 53 -1.81 -3.45 -4.06
N GLN A 54 -2.13 -3.32 -5.34
CA GLN A 54 -3.01 -4.23 -6.07
C GLN A 54 -2.18 -5.13 -6.97
N LEU A 55 -2.50 -6.42 -6.98
CA LEU A 55 -1.81 -7.44 -7.74
C LEU A 55 -2.83 -8.22 -8.58
N VAL A 56 -2.65 -8.23 -9.89
CA VAL A 56 -3.36 -9.14 -10.79
C VAL A 56 -2.49 -10.37 -10.96
N LEU A 57 -2.87 -11.47 -10.32
CA LEU A 57 -2.11 -12.73 -10.38
C LEU A 57 -2.08 -13.27 -11.81
N PHE A 58 -0.97 -13.94 -12.18
CA PHE A 58 -0.90 -14.65 -13.46
C PHE A 58 -1.90 -15.81 -13.51
N GLU A 59 -2.62 -15.96 -14.62
CA GLU A 59 -3.70 -16.92 -14.79
C GLU A 59 -3.27 -18.41 -14.75
N MET A 60 -1.97 -18.68 -14.85
CA MET A 60 -1.41 -20.03 -14.90
C MET A 60 -1.49 -20.81 -13.59
N TRP A 61 -1.92 -20.18 -12.49
CA TRP A 61 -1.97 -20.78 -11.17
C TRP A 61 -3.37 -20.66 -10.55
N ASP A 62 -3.69 -21.60 -9.62
CA ASP A 62 -4.82 -21.36 -8.72
C ASP A 62 -4.55 -20.09 -7.89
N PRO A 63 -5.47 -19.11 -7.86
CA PRO A 63 -5.21 -17.83 -7.21
C PRO A 63 -4.91 -17.95 -5.71
N LEU A 64 -5.55 -18.89 -5.01
CA LEU A 64 -5.33 -19.05 -3.57
C LEU A 64 -3.96 -19.66 -3.31
N ASP A 65 -3.58 -20.70 -4.05
CA ASP A 65 -2.27 -21.34 -3.91
C ASP A 65 -1.14 -20.38 -4.27
N ALA A 66 -1.30 -19.62 -5.37
CA ALA A 66 -0.34 -18.60 -5.78
C ALA A 66 -0.18 -17.49 -4.70
N PHE A 67 -1.29 -17.05 -4.12
CA PHE A 67 -1.26 -15.98 -3.13
C PHE A 67 -0.66 -16.43 -1.79
N PHE A 68 -0.85 -17.69 -1.40
CA PHE A 68 -0.16 -18.28 -0.25
C PHE A 68 1.33 -18.51 -0.52
N ALA A 69 1.69 -18.94 -1.72
CA ALA A 69 3.09 -19.07 -2.13
C ALA A 69 3.81 -17.69 -2.10
N LEU A 70 3.15 -16.65 -2.61
CA LEU A 70 3.61 -15.26 -2.49
C LEU A 70 3.80 -14.86 -1.02
N GLY A 71 2.79 -15.10 -0.17
CA GLY A 71 2.85 -14.79 1.26
C GLY A 71 4.02 -15.48 1.95
N HIS A 72 4.30 -16.74 1.59
CA HIS A 72 5.47 -17.46 2.09
C HIS A 72 6.80 -16.79 1.69
N GLN A 73 6.92 -16.28 0.45
CA GLN A 73 8.11 -15.56 0.03
C GLN A 73 8.26 -14.21 0.74
N ILE A 74 7.16 -13.49 0.93
CA ILE A 74 7.15 -12.23 1.68
C ILE A 74 7.56 -12.45 3.14
N ALA A 75 7.02 -13.49 3.80
CA ALA A 75 7.35 -13.82 5.18
C ALA A 75 8.84 -14.09 5.44
N LYS A 76 9.59 -14.48 4.41
CA LYS A 76 11.04 -14.70 4.48
C LYS A 76 11.87 -13.43 4.33
N GLN A 77 11.26 -12.33 3.90
CA GLN A 77 12.01 -11.09 3.68
C GLN A 77 12.45 -10.49 5.01
N ARG A 78 13.64 -9.91 4.99
CA ARG A 78 14.19 -9.24 6.17
C ARG A 78 13.30 -8.08 6.58
N GLY A 79 12.94 -8.03 7.86
CA GLY A 79 12.11 -6.97 8.42
C GLY A 79 10.62 -7.30 8.49
N VAL A 80 10.12 -8.35 7.83
CA VAL A 80 8.72 -8.78 8.00
C VAL A 80 8.54 -9.36 9.39
N VAL A 81 7.66 -8.72 10.19
CA VAL A 81 7.45 -9.08 11.60
C VAL A 81 6.03 -9.58 11.88
N HIS A 82 5.09 -9.28 10.99
CA HIS A 82 3.70 -9.70 11.15
C HIS A 82 3.00 -9.77 9.80
N MET A 83 2.14 -10.76 9.61
CA MET A 83 1.28 -10.88 8.45
C MET A 83 -0.11 -11.36 8.87
N THR A 84 -1.14 -10.81 8.23
CA THR A 84 -2.53 -11.24 8.35
C THR A 84 -3.11 -11.58 6.99
N PHE A 85 -3.87 -12.65 6.91
CA PHE A 85 -4.59 -13.07 5.70
C PHE A 85 -6.08 -12.85 5.83
N ALA A 86 -6.73 -12.37 4.77
CA ALA A 86 -8.18 -12.39 4.64
C ALA A 86 -8.63 -12.81 3.24
N ASN A 87 -9.74 -13.55 3.17
CA ASN A 87 -10.34 -13.98 1.91
C ASN A 87 -11.70 -13.28 1.73
N HIS A 88 -11.67 -12.13 1.06
CA HIS A 88 -12.85 -11.32 0.79
C HIS A 88 -13.65 -11.80 -0.45
N LEU A 89 -13.17 -12.82 -1.16
CA LEU A 89 -13.97 -13.54 -2.17
C LEU A 89 -15.02 -14.43 -1.50
N ARG A 90 -14.69 -15.04 -0.36
CA ARG A 90 -15.60 -15.92 0.39
C ARG A 90 -16.37 -15.21 1.51
N ASN A 91 -15.79 -14.14 2.05
CA ASN A 91 -16.39 -13.31 3.09
C ASN A 91 -16.31 -11.83 2.68
N PRO A 92 -17.17 -11.37 1.76
CA PRO A 92 -17.15 -10.00 1.29
C PRO A 92 -17.42 -9.00 2.41
N VAL A 93 -16.62 -7.95 2.47
CA VAL A 93 -16.81 -6.83 3.41
C VAL A 93 -17.19 -5.58 2.60
N PRO A 94 -18.27 -4.89 2.95
CA PRO A 94 -18.69 -3.67 2.26
C PRO A 94 -17.53 -2.66 2.16
N LYS A 95 -17.36 -2.06 1.00
CA LYS A 95 -16.33 -1.05 0.69
C LYS A 95 -14.89 -1.58 0.56
N LEU A 96 -14.64 -2.86 0.81
CA LEU A 96 -13.35 -3.48 0.52
C LEU A 96 -13.39 -4.18 -0.84
N PRO A 97 -12.23 -4.34 -1.52
CA PRO A 97 -12.14 -5.10 -2.76
C PRO A 97 -12.60 -6.55 -2.58
N ALA A 98 -13.28 -7.11 -3.60
CA ALA A 98 -13.47 -8.55 -3.70
C ALA A 98 -12.14 -9.18 -4.13
N GLY A 99 -11.41 -9.76 -3.19
CA GLY A 99 -10.07 -10.28 -3.45
C GLY A 99 -9.48 -11.04 -2.27
N LEU A 100 -8.23 -11.44 -2.45
CA LEU A 100 -7.40 -12.00 -1.37
C LEU A 100 -6.52 -10.89 -0.81
N PHE A 101 -6.30 -10.90 0.48
CA PHE A 101 -5.59 -9.82 1.19
C PHE A 101 -4.47 -10.37 2.06
N TRP A 102 -3.30 -9.75 1.94
CA TRP A 102 -2.21 -9.80 2.92
C TRP A 102 -1.98 -8.43 3.52
N GLY A 103 -2.19 -8.28 4.83
CA GLY A 103 -1.70 -7.13 5.59
C GLY A 103 -0.32 -7.47 6.14
N VAL A 104 0.70 -6.70 5.77
CA VAL A 104 2.10 -6.95 6.14
C VAL A 104 2.63 -5.81 7.01
N ARG A 105 3.30 -6.16 8.09
CA ARG A 105 4.12 -5.23 8.88
C ARG A 105 5.58 -5.53 8.60
N MET A 106 6.29 -4.52 8.12
CA MET A 106 7.71 -4.62 7.80
C MET A 106 8.47 -3.51 8.53
N VAL A 107 9.49 -3.88 9.30
CA VAL A 107 10.44 -2.94 9.89
C VAL A 107 11.58 -2.75 8.91
N ASN A 108 11.81 -1.52 8.48
CA ASN A 108 12.94 -1.21 7.60
C ASN A 108 14.24 -1.47 8.36
N PRO A 109 15.10 -2.40 7.89
CA PRO A 109 16.29 -2.80 8.62
C PRO A 109 17.35 -1.71 8.76
N ASP A 110 17.27 -0.67 7.93
CA ASP A 110 18.25 0.42 7.88
C ASP A 110 17.84 1.61 8.77
N THR A 111 16.54 1.78 9.03
CA THR A 111 15.99 2.96 9.73
C THR A 111 15.15 2.62 10.95
N ASP A 112 14.89 1.33 11.23
CA ASP A 112 13.95 0.83 12.25
C ASP A 112 12.51 1.36 12.08
N ALA A 113 12.20 1.98 10.94
CA ALA A 113 10.86 2.50 10.66
C ALA A 113 9.90 1.36 10.33
N SER A 114 8.72 1.39 10.95
CA SER A 114 7.67 0.39 10.71
C SER A 114 6.76 0.81 9.57
N TRP A 115 6.60 -0.07 8.58
CA TRP A 115 5.73 0.07 7.42
C TRP A 115 4.51 -0.84 7.52
N LYS A 116 3.35 -0.30 7.18
CA LYS A 116 2.15 -1.07 6.85
C LYS A 116 2.09 -1.23 5.34
N ILE A 117 1.89 -2.46 4.88
CA ILE A 117 1.79 -2.77 3.45
C ILE A 117 0.56 -3.65 3.26
N ASP A 118 -0.42 -3.12 2.54
CA ASP A 118 -1.65 -3.81 2.19
C ASP A 118 -1.54 -4.34 0.75
N ILE A 119 -1.57 -5.67 0.60
CA ILE A 119 -1.44 -6.34 -0.70
C ILE A 119 -2.76 -7.04 -1.02
N TRP A 120 -3.40 -6.61 -2.09
CA TRP A 120 -4.66 -7.15 -2.57
C TRP A 120 -4.47 -7.89 -3.88
N ALA A 121 -4.76 -9.20 -3.92
CA ALA A 121 -4.95 -9.89 -5.18
C ALA A 121 -6.38 -9.65 -5.67
N VAL A 122 -6.51 -8.94 -6.79
CA VAL A 122 -7.78 -8.50 -7.39
C VAL A 122 -7.79 -8.84 -8.87
N ASP A 123 -8.95 -8.72 -9.53
CA ASP A 123 -9.06 -8.86 -10.97
C ASP A 123 -8.67 -7.57 -11.73
N GLU A 124 -8.46 -7.69 -13.04
CA GLU A 124 -8.13 -6.55 -13.91
C GLU A 124 -9.22 -5.49 -13.94
N ALA A 125 -10.49 -5.88 -13.84
CA ALA A 125 -11.62 -4.95 -13.86
C ALA A 125 -11.57 -4.02 -12.64
N HIS A 126 -11.21 -4.55 -11.48
CA HIS A 126 -11.01 -3.76 -10.25
C HIS A 126 -9.84 -2.77 -10.41
N VAL A 127 -8.71 -3.23 -10.97
CA VAL A 127 -7.54 -2.36 -11.21
C VAL A 127 -7.90 -1.22 -12.17
N HIS A 128 -8.54 -1.51 -13.31
CA HIS A 128 -8.97 -0.49 -14.26
C HIS A 128 -9.92 0.54 -13.64
N GLN A 129 -10.85 0.09 -12.79
CA GLN A 129 -11.77 0.97 -12.08
C GLN A 129 -11.05 1.88 -11.10
N ASN A 130 -10.10 1.33 -10.35
CA ASN A 130 -9.27 2.08 -9.42
C ASN A 130 -8.34 3.06 -10.14
N ASP A 131 -7.68 2.67 -11.22
CA ASP A 131 -6.82 3.54 -12.02
C ASP A 131 -7.61 4.71 -12.61
N GLY A 132 -8.84 4.48 -13.08
CA GLY A 132 -9.74 5.53 -13.53
C GLY A 132 -10.11 6.52 -12.41
N LEU A 133 -10.32 6.02 -11.18
CA LEU A 133 -10.56 6.85 -10.01
C LEU A 133 -9.31 7.68 -9.65
N MET A 134 -8.14 7.03 -9.59
CA MET A 134 -6.87 7.71 -9.29
C MET A 134 -6.55 8.80 -10.32
N ALA A 135 -6.80 8.54 -11.60
CA ALA A 135 -6.60 9.51 -12.68
C ALA A 135 -7.51 10.74 -12.51
N ARG A 136 -8.79 10.53 -12.17
CA ARG A 136 -9.74 11.64 -11.91
C ARG A 136 -9.33 12.47 -10.69
N ILE A 137 -8.93 11.82 -9.59
CA ILE A 137 -8.46 12.52 -8.40
C ILE A 137 -7.21 13.32 -8.74
N ARG A 138 -6.23 12.72 -9.40
CA ARG A 138 -4.98 13.40 -9.79
C ARG A 138 -5.24 14.61 -10.69
N GLY A 139 -6.19 14.51 -11.63
CA GLY A 139 -6.58 15.61 -12.52
C GLY A 139 -7.32 16.76 -11.79
N ALA A 140 -7.94 16.47 -10.64
CA ALA A 140 -8.63 17.46 -9.82
C ALA A 140 -7.74 18.09 -8.72
N LEU A 141 -6.57 17.49 -8.43
CA LEU A 141 -5.63 17.99 -7.44
C LEU A 141 -4.76 19.10 -8.05
N ASP A 142 -4.92 20.30 -7.54
CA ASP A 142 -3.96 21.40 -7.69
C ASP A 142 -3.03 21.46 -6.47
N ASP A 143 -2.03 22.33 -6.54
CA ASP A 143 -1.03 22.47 -5.46
C ASP A 143 -1.66 22.93 -4.13
N GLU A 144 -2.72 23.74 -4.17
CA GLU A 144 -3.40 24.23 -2.97
C GLU A 144 -4.18 23.09 -2.29
N SER A 145 -4.96 22.35 -3.05
CA SER A 145 -5.71 21.18 -2.57
C SER A 145 -4.79 20.10 -2.02
N ARG A 146 -3.66 19.85 -2.70
CA ARG A 146 -2.64 18.91 -2.26
C ARG A 146 -2.09 19.28 -0.88
N ARG A 147 -1.65 20.53 -0.72
CA ARG A 147 -1.16 21.06 0.56
C ARG A 147 -2.20 20.95 1.67
N LEU A 148 -3.43 21.32 1.38
CA LEU A 148 -4.52 21.24 2.36
C LEU A 148 -4.75 19.79 2.82
N ILE A 149 -4.82 18.85 1.89
CA ILE A 149 -5.01 17.42 2.21
C ILE A 149 -3.87 16.89 3.06
N LEU A 150 -2.62 17.20 2.72
CA LEU A 150 -1.45 16.78 3.49
C LEU A 150 -1.46 17.35 4.91
N ARG A 151 -1.80 18.62 5.07
CA ARG A 151 -1.96 19.25 6.40
C ARG A 151 -3.07 18.61 7.22
N MET A 152 -4.23 18.30 6.60
CA MET A 152 -5.34 17.64 7.27
C MET A 152 -4.96 16.24 7.71
N LYS A 153 -4.32 15.44 6.84
CA LYS A 153 -3.82 14.09 7.19
C LYS A 153 -2.81 14.16 8.34
N HIS A 154 -1.85 15.07 8.28
CA HIS A 154 -0.85 15.26 9.33
C HIS A 154 -1.49 15.66 10.66
N ALA A 155 -2.43 16.60 10.65
CA ALA A 155 -3.15 17.03 11.85
C ALA A 155 -3.96 15.90 12.49
N LEU A 156 -4.64 15.08 11.69
CA LEU A 156 -5.38 13.91 12.18
C LEU A 156 -4.45 12.89 12.86
N LEU A 157 -3.28 12.62 12.29
CA LEU A 157 -2.31 11.71 12.88
C LEU A 157 -1.75 12.23 14.21
N THR A 158 -1.43 13.53 14.28
CA THR A 158 -0.84 14.13 15.49
C THR A 158 -1.86 14.34 16.60
N SER A 159 -3.11 14.69 16.27
CA SER A 159 -4.16 14.95 17.26
C SER A 159 -4.75 13.71 17.91
N GLU A 160 -4.76 12.57 17.20
CA GLU A 160 -5.40 11.35 17.67
C GLU A 160 -4.42 10.30 18.21
N GLY A 161 -3.12 10.60 18.20
CA GLY A 161 -2.08 9.62 18.57
C GLY A 161 -2.18 8.33 17.73
N ARG A 162 -2.86 8.39 16.60
CA ARG A 162 -3.02 7.25 15.68
C ARG A 162 -1.70 6.94 15.04
N THR A 163 -1.07 5.93 15.56
CA THR A 163 -0.14 5.18 14.73
C THR A 163 -0.93 4.44 13.66
N PRO A 164 -0.41 4.30 12.44
CA PRO A 164 -1.04 3.56 11.34
C PRO A 164 -1.43 2.11 11.68
N SER A 165 -1.05 1.62 12.85
CA SER A 165 -1.36 0.30 13.36
C SER A 165 -2.85 0.08 13.71
N LEU A 166 -3.66 1.12 13.76
CA LEU A 166 -5.04 1.05 14.22
C LEU A 166 -6.09 1.35 13.13
N SER A 167 -5.71 1.56 11.89
CA SER A 167 -6.66 1.58 10.80
C SER A 167 -7.12 0.15 10.54
N GLY A 168 -8.14 -0.13 11.17
CA GLY A 168 -9.17 -1.11 11.17
C GLY A 168 -8.98 -2.39 10.37
N VAL A 169 -9.13 -3.41 11.07
CA VAL A 169 -9.88 -4.57 10.62
C VAL A 169 -11.28 -4.15 10.21
#